data_2b2908b718fb5a56e6b5d2378483932b
#
_entry.id   2b2908b718fb5a56e6b5d2378483932b
#
_cell.length_a   1.000
_cell.length_b   1.000
_cell.length_c   1.000
_cell.angle_alpha   90.00
_cell.angle_beta   90.00
_cell.angle_gamma   90.00
#
_symmetry.space_group_name_H-M   'P 1'
#
loop_
_entity.id
_entity.type
_entity.pdbx_description
1 polymer ?
#
loop_
_entity_poly.entity_id
_entity_poly.type
_entity_poly.pdbx_seq_one_letter_code
_entity_poly.pdbx_strand_id
1 'polypeptide(L)'
;MLKSYELSRGRRFKNWAKNFIAQPANIILVVAVIVLGFFTLYPLLTLLADTFKVHVAELMFDDLRGQKLNSATGFHWKRMLFSDVSSMYFWKPLGNAVLMSLIASFIAILYGGVVAFLITRTDIKAKKFLSAIFVYPYIMPSWTLASFWKNFFQNPDIGTHTGGMLYNLLGIKVPESVVYGLVPSAIVLGLHYAPFAYILIGGILRNMDANLEEAATVLGASRMKIIRKITLPIVMPALLSTFLLVFSSSMSAYAVPQFLGGSGGFRVLTTSMKQFISYGWYGQGYIMAVFMIIFGLGILGLNQYFTGKRKSFTTVTGKSGQISYIKLRGWKWPLATILVIFSLFASVLPLITFALESLCVVPGDYSTFTWQYWISKETTDMQNGIKGVLFEPQVWQAFKNSIVLSISCALIAGTVGILIGYAVSKRRGTLIARFADNLAFLPYLLPSMALGAAFLAIGGSLGLSQTLFLMILVGSIKYLPFASRSGINAMLQLSGEIEEAALLVKVPWWKRMVRIIFPIQKSTFISGYLLPFTSCMRELSLFTLLATGQMMLLTTLLESWQMWWPQSANALNLIIIVTVLLINFIVNKLTGASIDKGVGG
;
A
#
# COMPACT_ATOMS: atom_id res chain seq x y z
N MET A 1 55.62 27.13 -23.38
CA MET A 1 54.60 26.41 -24.16
C MET A 1 54.50 24.96 -23.66
N LEU A 2 53.57 24.69 -22.76
CA LEU A 2 53.27 23.32 -22.32
C LEU A 2 52.34 22.69 -23.37
N LYS A 3 52.86 21.76 -24.18
CA LYS A 3 52.05 20.91 -25.07
C LYS A 3 51.03 20.14 -24.21
N SER A 4 49.77 20.47 -24.34
CA SER A 4 48.71 19.66 -23.76
C SER A 4 48.73 18.27 -24.40
N TYR A 5 49.20 17.25 -23.67
CA TYR A 5 49.12 15.86 -24.06
C TYR A 5 47.65 15.45 -24.15
N GLU A 6 47.04 15.57 -25.30
CA GLU A 6 45.71 15.02 -25.53
C GLU A 6 45.80 13.49 -25.53
N LEU A 7 45.30 12.92 -24.45
CA LEU A 7 45.13 11.47 -24.35
C LEU A 7 44.26 10.96 -25.52
N SER A 8 44.72 9.91 -26.21
CA SER A 8 43.92 9.27 -27.26
C SER A 8 42.51 8.88 -26.73
N ARG A 9 41.49 8.91 -27.60
CA ARG A 9 40.10 8.56 -27.25
C ARG A 9 40.01 7.23 -26.49
N GLY A 10 40.77 6.21 -26.86
CA GLY A 10 40.84 4.91 -26.20
C GLY A 10 41.40 4.99 -24.77
N ARG A 11 42.46 5.81 -24.54
CA ARG A 11 42.99 6.02 -23.17
C ARG A 11 42.05 6.83 -22.32
N ARG A 12 41.34 7.83 -22.85
CA ARG A 12 40.31 8.59 -22.15
C ARG A 12 39.17 7.67 -21.71
N PHE A 13 38.69 6.78 -22.62
CA PHE A 13 37.66 5.80 -22.30
C PHE A 13 38.11 4.78 -21.25
N LYS A 14 39.34 4.23 -21.37
CA LYS A 14 39.90 3.28 -20.38
C LYS A 14 40.04 3.91 -18.98
N ASN A 15 40.51 5.15 -18.91
CA ASN A 15 40.62 5.86 -17.65
C ASN A 15 39.25 6.20 -17.06
N TRP A 16 38.30 6.62 -17.91
CA TRP A 16 36.92 6.84 -17.48
C TRP A 16 36.29 5.56 -16.94
N ALA A 17 36.39 4.43 -17.67
CA ALA A 17 35.87 3.14 -17.24
C ALA A 17 36.50 2.67 -15.91
N LYS A 18 37.85 2.81 -15.78
CA LYS A 18 38.53 2.48 -14.53
C LYS A 18 38.03 3.32 -13.35
N ASN A 19 37.88 4.63 -13.53
CA ASN A 19 37.38 5.54 -12.52
C ASN A 19 35.90 5.30 -12.20
N PHE A 20 35.11 4.92 -13.21
CA PHE A 20 33.70 4.58 -13.04
C PHE A 20 33.53 3.30 -12.20
N ILE A 21 34.28 2.23 -12.53
CA ILE A 21 34.27 0.95 -11.84
C ILE A 21 34.89 1.06 -10.43
N ALA A 22 35.85 1.94 -10.23
CA ALA A 22 36.47 2.16 -8.92
C ALA A 22 35.48 2.68 -7.85
N GLN A 23 34.32 3.16 -8.26
CA GLN A 23 33.31 3.72 -7.35
C GLN A 23 32.14 2.76 -7.18
N PRO A 24 31.94 2.16 -6.00
CA PRO A 24 30.88 1.18 -5.73
C PRO A 24 29.47 1.67 -6.06
N ALA A 25 29.20 2.95 -5.83
CA ALA A 25 27.90 3.56 -6.14
C ALA A 25 27.54 3.44 -7.64
N ASN A 26 28.51 3.55 -8.56
CA ASN A 26 28.24 3.41 -9.99
C ASN A 26 27.88 1.97 -10.36
N ILE A 27 28.60 1.00 -9.79
CA ILE A 27 28.34 -0.43 -10.03
C ILE A 27 26.93 -0.77 -9.53
N ILE A 28 26.58 -0.34 -8.30
CA ILE A 28 25.26 -0.56 -7.72
C ILE A 28 24.18 0.04 -8.62
N LEU A 29 24.35 1.26 -9.15
CA LEU A 29 23.39 1.89 -10.04
C LEU A 29 23.21 1.12 -11.36
N VAL A 30 24.31 0.68 -11.98
CA VAL A 30 24.23 -0.09 -13.23
C VAL A 30 23.52 -1.43 -13.01
N VAL A 31 23.92 -2.17 -11.97
CA VAL A 31 23.29 -3.45 -11.62
C VAL A 31 21.80 -3.24 -11.28
N ALA A 32 21.49 -2.20 -10.50
CA ALA A 32 20.11 -1.88 -10.16
C ALA A 32 19.27 -1.56 -11.41
N VAL A 33 19.77 -0.76 -12.34
CA VAL A 33 19.07 -0.44 -13.60
C VAL A 33 18.79 -1.69 -14.42
N ILE A 34 19.79 -2.58 -14.56
CA ILE A 34 19.64 -3.82 -15.33
C ILE A 34 18.63 -4.76 -14.65
N VAL A 35 18.82 -5.03 -13.36
CA VAL A 35 17.98 -5.99 -12.61
C VAL A 35 16.55 -5.46 -12.47
N LEU A 36 16.37 -4.22 -12.04
CA LEU A 36 15.02 -3.64 -11.89
C LEU A 36 14.37 -3.40 -13.25
N GLY A 37 15.13 -3.00 -14.26
CA GLY A 37 14.63 -2.89 -15.63
C GLY A 37 14.08 -4.22 -16.12
N PHE A 38 14.82 -5.31 -15.94
CA PHE A 38 14.35 -6.63 -16.30
C PHE A 38 13.09 -7.04 -15.51
N PHE A 39 13.15 -7.02 -14.19
CA PHE A 39 12.03 -7.49 -13.36
C PHE A 39 10.82 -6.55 -13.29
N THR A 40 10.93 -5.32 -13.78
CA THR A 40 9.79 -4.40 -13.86
C THR A 40 9.22 -4.34 -15.27
N LEU A 41 10.08 -4.16 -16.30
CA LEU A 41 9.59 -3.95 -17.66
C LEU A 41 9.23 -5.26 -18.36
N TYR A 42 10.02 -6.32 -18.19
CA TYR A 42 9.78 -7.60 -18.86
C TYR A 42 8.42 -8.21 -18.48
N PRO A 43 7.99 -8.27 -17.21
CA PRO A 43 6.65 -8.74 -16.85
C PRO A 43 5.53 -7.91 -17.49
N LEU A 44 5.69 -6.58 -17.54
CA LEU A 44 4.69 -5.70 -18.15
C LEU A 44 4.57 -5.90 -19.66
N LEU A 45 5.71 -6.07 -20.34
CA LEU A 45 5.74 -6.37 -21.78
C LEU A 45 5.13 -7.74 -22.08
N THR A 46 5.43 -8.74 -21.26
CA THR A 46 4.85 -10.08 -21.39
C THR A 46 3.34 -10.05 -21.17
N LEU A 47 2.87 -9.38 -20.12
CA LEU A 47 1.44 -9.17 -19.87
C LEU A 47 0.75 -8.54 -21.10
N LEU A 48 1.34 -7.48 -21.66
CA LEU A 48 0.79 -6.82 -22.85
C LEU A 48 0.78 -7.77 -24.07
N ALA A 49 1.86 -8.51 -24.30
CA ALA A 49 1.93 -9.48 -25.39
C ALA A 49 0.90 -10.60 -25.22
N ASP A 50 0.64 -11.04 -23.99
CA ASP A 50 -0.32 -12.11 -23.70
C ASP A 50 -1.78 -11.68 -23.89
N THR A 51 -2.09 -10.38 -23.92
CA THR A 51 -3.42 -9.89 -24.32
C THR A 51 -3.76 -10.22 -25.79
N PHE A 52 -2.74 -10.51 -26.60
CA PHE A 52 -2.88 -10.84 -28.03
C PHE A 52 -2.68 -12.33 -28.30
N LYS A 53 -2.62 -13.21 -27.29
CA LYS A 53 -2.43 -14.65 -27.45
C LYS A 53 -3.68 -15.43 -27.05
N VAL A 54 -3.91 -16.54 -27.72
CA VAL A 54 -4.98 -17.49 -27.40
C VAL A 54 -4.56 -18.40 -26.25
N HIS A 55 -5.32 -18.43 -25.17
CA HIS A 55 -5.10 -19.28 -24.00
C HIS A 55 -6.03 -20.49 -23.98
N VAL A 56 -5.67 -21.55 -23.23
CA VAL A 56 -6.36 -22.86 -23.24
C VAL A 56 -7.86 -22.73 -22.97
N ALA A 57 -8.25 -22.08 -21.87
CA ALA A 57 -9.66 -21.95 -21.49
C ALA A 57 -10.46 -21.05 -22.44
N GLU A 58 -9.80 -20.24 -23.25
CA GLU A 58 -10.45 -19.31 -24.19
C GLU A 58 -10.85 -19.99 -25.51
N LEU A 59 -10.33 -21.19 -25.79
CA LEU A 59 -10.74 -22.01 -26.94
C LEU A 59 -12.22 -22.46 -26.91
N MET A 60 -12.88 -22.27 -25.76
CA MET A 60 -14.32 -22.47 -25.64
C MET A 60 -15.16 -21.42 -26.39
N PHE A 61 -14.58 -20.25 -26.70
CA PHE A 61 -15.28 -19.24 -27.48
C PHE A 61 -15.29 -19.60 -28.96
N ASP A 62 -16.44 -19.49 -29.61
CA ASP A 62 -16.63 -19.90 -31.02
C ASP A 62 -15.63 -19.19 -31.96
N ASP A 63 -15.34 -17.90 -31.72
CA ASP A 63 -14.37 -17.11 -32.52
C ASP A 63 -12.92 -17.63 -32.41
N LEU A 64 -12.61 -18.37 -31.36
CA LEU A 64 -11.27 -18.92 -31.08
C LEU A 64 -11.21 -20.45 -31.27
N ARG A 65 -12.34 -21.07 -31.52
CA ARG A 65 -12.47 -22.53 -31.66
C ARG A 65 -11.59 -23.02 -32.81
N GLY A 66 -10.72 -23.98 -32.53
CA GLY A 66 -9.80 -24.53 -33.53
C GLY A 66 -8.55 -23.71 -33.84
N GLN A 67 -8.36 -22.55 -33.19
CA GLN A 67 -7.08 -21.80 -33.26
C GLN A 67 -5.99 -22.52 -32.47
N LYS A 68 -4.72 -22.32 -32.89
CA LYS A 68 -3.59 -22.86 -32.14
C LYS A 68 -3.32 -22.05 -30.85
N LEU A 69 -2.95 -22.75 -29.81
CA LEU A 69 -2.48 -22.11 -28.55
C LEU A 69 -1.34 -21.13 -28.85
N ASN A 70 -1.35 -20.01 -28.15
CA ASN A 70 -0.41 -18.91 -28.31
C ASN A 70 -0.38 -18.23 -29.70
N SER A 71 -1.36 -18.54 -30.58
CA SER A 71 -1.51 -17.79 -31.83
C SER A 71 -1.95 -16.35 -31.54
N ALA A 72 -1.58 -15.42 -32.42
CA ALA A 72 -1.96 -14.02 -32.28
C ALA A 72 -3.45 -13.82 -32.58
N THR A 73 -4.13 -13.05 -31.73
CA THR A 73 -5.54 -12.71 -31.88
C THR A 73 -5.85 -11.31 -31.38
N GLY A 74 -6.78 -10.63 -32.03
CA GLY A 74 -7.38 -9.38 -31.53
C GLY A 74 -8.73 -9.56 -30.82
N PHE A 75 -9.18 -10.82 -30.70
CA PHE A 75 -10.48 -11.18 -30.14
C PHE A 75 -10.71 -10.58 -28.74
N HIS A 76 -9.73 -10.69 -27.84
CA HIS A 76 -9.85 -10.22 -26.45
C HIS A 76 -10.11 -8.72 -26.37
N TRP A 77 -9.39 -7.92 -27.16
CA TRP A 77 -9.58 -6.46 -27.24
C TRP A 77 -10.95 -6.11 -27.79
N LYS A 78 -11.37 -6.76 -28.89
CA LYS A 78 -12.70 -6.55 -29.47
C LYS A 78 -13.80 -6.90 -28.47
N ARG A 79 -13.69 -8.06 -27.82
CA ARG A 79 -14.67 -8.54 -26.83
C ARG A 79 -14.74 -7.63 -25.60
N MET A 80 -13.61 -7.19 -25.07
CA MET A 80 -13.58 -6.38 -23.84
C MET A 80 -13.98 -4.92 -24.04
N LEU A 81 -13.78 -4.36 -25.23
CA LEU A 81 -14.04 -2.93 -25.45
C LEU A 81 -15.32 -2.65 -26.25
N PHE A 82 -15.70 -3.55 -27.16
CA PHE A 82 -16.70 -3.25 -28.18
C PHE A 82 -17.84 -4.27 -28.28
N SER A 83 -17.90 -5.31 -27.45
CA SER A 83 -18.97 -6.30 -27.46
C SER A 83 -20.08 -5.96 -26.45
N ASP A 84 -21.21 -6.67 -26.52
CA ASP A 84 -22.33 -6.52 -25.59
C ASP A 84 -21.95 -6.76 -24.13
N VAL A 85 -20.97 -7.65 -23.88
CA VAL A 85 -20.47 -7.94 -22.53
C VAL A 85 -19.51 -6.87 -22.00
N SER A 86 -18.98 -6.01 -22.87
CA SER A 86 -17.99 -4.97 -22.47
C SER A 86 -18.57 -3.98 -21.46
N SER A 87 -19.84 -3.62 -21.61
CA SER A 87 -20.51 -2.71 -20.68
C SER A 87 -20.55 -3.28 -19.26
N MET A 88 -20.89 -4.55 -19.11
CA MET A 88 -21.06 -5.21 -17.81
C MET A 88 -19.73 -5.52 -17.11
N TYR A 89 -18.73 -5.98 -17.87
CA TYR A 89 -17.50 -6.52 -17.30
C TYR A 89 -16.31 -5.56 -17.37
N PHE A 90 -16.37 -4.53 -18.18
CA PHE A 90 -15.27 -3.57 -18.34
C PHE A 90 -15.68 -2.13 -18.06
N TRP A 91 -16.61 -1.54 -18.83
CA TRP A 91 -16.89 -0.11 -18.72
C TRP A 91 -17.58 0.27 -17.41
N LYS A 92 -18.59 -0.48 -16.98
CA LYS A 92 -19.28 -0.24 -15.69
C LYS A 92 -18.35 -0.48 -14.50
N PRO A 93 -17.58 -1.60 -14.42
CA PRO A 93 -16.55 -1.77 -13.39
C PRO A 93 -15.46 -0.70 -13.39
N LEU A 94 -15.04 -0.22 -14.56
CA LEU A 94 -14.10 0.89 -14.67
C LEU A 94 -14.69 2.19 -14.09
N GLY A 95 -15.91 2.53 -14.50
CA GLY A 95 -16.63 3.69 -13.97
C GLY A 95 -16.82 3.62 -12.46
N ASN A 96 -17.19 2.45 -11.95
CA ASN A 96 -17.31 2.18 -10.51
C ASN A 96 -15.97 2.37 -9.78
N ALA A 97 -14.87 1.86 -10.34
CA ALA A 97 -13.54 2.01 -9.75
C ALA A 97 -13.11 3.48 -9.68
N VAL A 98 -13.33 4.25 -10.75
CA VAL A 98 -13.04 5.69 -10.79
C VAL A 98 -13.88 6.44 -9.76
N LEU A 99 -15.20 6.23 -9.75
CA LEU A 99 -16.11 6.94 -8.85
C LEU A 99 -15.84 6.60 -7.39
N MET A 100 -15.65 5.30 -7.07
CA MET A 100 -15.26 4.84 -5.73
C MET A 100 -13.97 5.52 -5.27
N SER A 101 -12.97 5.60 -6.14
CA SER A 101 -11.66 6.18 -5.82
C SER A 101 -11.73 7.70 -5.64
N LEU A 102 -12.55 8.40 -6.41
CA LEU A 102 -12.79 9.83 -6.24
C LEU A 102 -13.42 10.13 -4.88
N ILE A 103 -14.48 9.41 -4.54
CA ILE A 103 -15.19 9.59 -3.26
C ILE A 103 -14.26 9.23 -2.09
N ALA A 104 -13.56 8.11 -2.16
CA ALA A 104 -12.60 7.67 -1.13
C ALA A 104 -11.49 8.72 -0.91
N SER A 105 -10.93 9.28 -2.00
CA SER A 105 -9.90 10.32 -1.92
C SER A 105 -10.42 11.60 -1.27
N PHE A 106 -11.63 12.00 -1.62
CA PHE A 106 -12.27 13.17 -1.02
C PHE A 106 -12.49 12.97 0.48
N ILE A 107 -13.03 11.81 0.90
CA ILE A 107 -13.24 11.47 2.31
C ILE A 107 -11.90 11.42 3.06
N ALA A 108 -10.88 10.77 2.49
CA ALA A 108 -9.56 10.65 3.13
C ALA A 108 -8.92 12.03 3.36
N ILE A 109 -8.98 12.93 2.39
CA ILE A 109 -8.42 14.28 2.52
C ILE A 109 -9.24 15.13 3.48
N LEU A 110 -10.56 15.08 3.38
CA LEU A 110 -11.43 15.87 4.25
C LEU A 110 -11.21 15.44 5.71
N TYR A 111 -11.34 14.18 6.00
CA TYR A 111 -11.22 13.65 7.37
C TYR A 111 -9.76 13.73 7.86
N GLY A 112 -8.79 13.20 7.11
CA GLY A 112 -7.38 13.22 7.46
C GLY A 112 -6.81 14.64 7.53
N GLY A 113 -7.21 15.53 6.61
CA GLY A 113 -6.80 16.94 6.59
C GLY A 113 -7.36 17.74 7.77
N VAL A 114 -8.64 17.54 8.13
CA VAL A 114 -9.24 18.17 9.32
C VAL A 114 -8.52 17.71 10.58
N VAL A 115 -8.28 16.41 10.72
CA VAL A 115 -7.54 15.87 11.90
C VAL A 115 -6.11 16.38 11.93
N ALA A 116 -5.42 16.45 10.78
CA ALA A 116 -4.09 17.04 10.66
C ALA A 116 -4.07 18.49 11.12
N PHE A 117 -5.02 19.29 10.66
CA PHE A 117 -5.14 20.70 11.07
C PHE A 117 -5.41 20.83 12.58
N LEU A 118 -6.39 20.09 13.11
CA LEU A 118 -6.74 20.16 14.53
C LEU A 118 -5.57 19.76 15.44
N ILE A 119 -4.86 18.68 15.11
CA ILE A 119 -3.72 18.23 15.95
C ILE A 119 -2.51 19.15 15.82
N THR A 120 -2.21 19.67 14.62
CA THR A 120 -0.97 20.43 14.39
C THR A 120 -1.11 21.92 14.65
N ARG A 121 -2.29 22.52 14.36
CA ARG A 121 -2.48 23.99 14.35
C ARG A 121 -3.43 24.50 15.43
N THR A 122 -4.01 23.63 16.29
CA THR A 122 -4.91 24.06 17.36
C THR A 122 -4.42 23.57 18.71
N ASP A 123 -5.02 24.09 19.80
CA ASP A 123 -4.75 23.68 21.18
C ASP A 123 -5.71 22.56 21.65
N ILE A 124 -6.16 21.66 20.72
CA ILE A 124 -7.01 20.51 21.04
C ILE A 124 -6.37 19.63 22.12
N LYS A 125 -7.21 19.02 22.95
CA LYS A 125 -6.72 18.13 24.02
C LYS A 125 -6.39 16.72 23.50
N ALA A 126 -5.62 15.98 24.29
CA ALA A 126 -5.22 14.59 24.02
C ALA A 126 -4.51 14.36 22.66
N LYS A 127 -3.76 15.34 22.13
CA LYS A 127 -3.07 15.28 20.82
C LYS A 127 -2.27 14.00 20.58
N LYS A 128 -1.46 13.57 21.59
CA LYS A 128 -0.61 12.37 21.49
C LYS A 128 -1.47 11.10 21.33
N PHE A 129 -2.53 10.99 22.12
CA PHE A 129 -3.44 9.85 22.06
C PHE A 129 -4.23 9.85 20.75
N LEU A 130 -4.78 11.01 20.34
CA LEU A 130 -5.48 11.16 19.06
C LEU A 130 -4.58 10.80 17.88
N SER A 131 -3.34 11.29 17.85
CA SER A 131 -2.39 10.96 16.78
C SER A 131 -2.11 9.46 16.71
N ALA A 132 -1.89 8.83 17.86
CA ALA A 132 -1.58 7.40 17.92
C ALA A 132 -2.78 6.55 17.43
N ILE A 133 -3.98 6.79 17.97
CA ILE A 133 -5.16 5.98 17.64
C ILE A 133 -5.66 6.23 16.21
N PHE A 134 -5.48 7.46 15.69
CA PHE A 134 -5.89 7.82 14.34
C PHE A 134 -5.06 7.12 13.26
N VAL A 135 -3.80 6.79 13.54
CA VAL A 135 -2.93 6.10 12.57
C VAL A 135 -3.21 4.60 12.48
N TYR A 136 -3.87 4.03 13.46
CA TYR A 136 -4.13 2.59 13.56
C TYR A 136 -4.85 1.98 12.34
N PRO A 137 -5.94 2.57 11.78
CA PRO A 137 -6.62 2.03 10.61
C PRO A 137 -5.73 1.85 9.37
N TYR A 138 -4.68 2.65 9.25
CA TYR A 138 -3.70 2.53 8.16
C TYR A 138 -2.71 1.38 8.37
N ILE A 139 -2.43 1.04 9.63
CA ILE A 139 -1.57 -0.11 9.96
C ILE A 139 -2.32 -1.42 9.71
N MET A 140 -3.63 -1.44 9.96
CA MET A 140 -4.46 -2.60 9.66
C MET A 140 -4.63 -2.82 8.16
N PRO A 141 -4.82 -4.06 7.69
CA PRO A 141 -5.23 -4.33 6.32
C PRO A 141 -6.57 -3.64 5.97
N SER A 142 -6.74 -3.19 4.73
CA SER A 142 -7.98 -2.52 4.30
C SER A 142 -9.22 -3.42 4.37
N TRP A 143 -9.08 -4.74 4.15
CA TRP A 143 -10.20 -5.67 4.28
C TRP A 143 -10.72 -5.81 5.71
N THR A 144 -9.88 -5.55 6.70
CA THR A 144 -10.30 -5.55 8.12
C THR A 144 -11.45 -4.58 8.34
N LEU A 145 -11.31 -3.34 7.85
CA LEU A 145 -12.40 -2.37 7.93
C LEU A 145 -13.61 -2.77 7.08
N ALA A 146 -13.41 -3.41 5.93
CA ALA A 146 -14.51 -3.89 5.09
C ALA A 146 -15.28 -5.04 5.78
N SER A 147 -14.56 -6.01 6.33
CA SER A 147 -15.15 -7.12 7.09
C SER A 147 -15.87 -6.64 8.34
N PHE A 148 -15.25 -5.70 9.09
CA PHE A 148 -15.89 -5.03 10.21
C PHE A 148 -17.15 -4.30 9.78
N TRP A 149 -17.11 -3.51 8.70
CA TRP A 149 -18.26 -2.76 8.19
C TRP A 149 -19.44 -3.69 7.91
N LYS A 150 -19.18 -4.80 7.23
CA LYS A 150 -20.17 -5.84 6.97
C LYS A 150 -20.73 -6.42 8.27
N ASN A 151 -19.88 -6.93 9.15
CA ASN A 151 -20.29 -7.56 10.42
C ASN A 151 -21.03 -6.59 11.34
N PHE A 152 -20.76 -5.29 11.25
CA PHE A 152 -21.42 -4.27 12.06
C PHE A 152 -22.81 -3.89 11.53
N PHE A 153 -22.93 -3.64 10.23
CA PHE A 153 -24.14 -3.07 9.61
C PHE A 153 -25.08 -4.10 8.99
N GLN A 154 -24.66 -5.35 8.82
CA GLN A 154 -25.51 -6.40 8.26
C GLN A 154 -26.80 -6.58 9.10
N ASN A 155 -27.90 -6.99 8.47
CA ASN A 155 -29.15 -7.30 9.14
C ASN A 155 -29.90 -8.45 8.43
N PRO A 156 -30.93 -9.07 9.06
CA PRO A 156 -31.58 -10.25 8.52
C PRO A 156 -32.25 -10.08 7.13
N ASP A 157 -32.55 -8.83 6.75
CA ASP A 157 -33.18 -8.53 5.46
C ASP A 157 -32.14 -8.47 4.31
N ILE A 158 -30.84 -8.56 4.64
CA ILE A 158 -29.72 -8.36 3.72
C ILE A 158 -28.72 -9.52 3.82
N GLY A 159 -28.44 -10.18 2.68
CA GLY A 159 -27.36 -11.15 2.59
C GLY A 159 -27.64 -12.51 3.22
N THR A 160 -26.88 -12.93 4.24
CA THR A 160 -26.92 -14.29 4.80
C THR A 160 -27.99 -14.53 5.85
N HIS A 161 -28.97 -13.67 6.00
CA HIS A 161 -30.05 -13.73 7.01
C HIS A 161 -29.57 -13.72 8.46
N THR A 162 -28.32 -13.40 8.74
CA THR A 162 -27.78 -13.20 10.09
C THR A 162 -27.71 -11.71 10.40
N GLY A 163 -28.08 -11.33 11.62
CA GLY A 163 -27.98 -9.95 12.08
C GLY A 163 -26.52 -9.56 12.32
N GLY A 164 -26.17 -8.30 12.00
CA GLY A 164 -24.89 -7.71 12.44
C GLY A 164 -24.99 -7.08 13.82
N MET A 165 -23.87 -6.55 14.32
CA MET A 165 -23.75 -6.00 15.66
C MET A 165 -24.77 -4.88 15.93
N LEU A 166 -24.97 -3.96 14.97
CA LEU A 166 -25.93 -2.86 15.12
C LEU A 166 -27.36 -3.35 15.27
N TYR A 167 -27.76 -4.34 14.47
CA TYR A 167 -29.10 -4.92 14.54
C TYR A 167 -29.32 -5.69 15.85
N ASN A 168 -28.38 -6.56 16.21
CA ASN A 168 -28.54 -7.44 17.36
C ASN A 168 -28.45 -6.71 18.71
N LEU A 169 -27.70 -5.59 18.78
CA LEU A 169 -27.63 -4.79 20.03
C LEU A 169 -28.70 -3.71 20.13
N LEU A 170 -29.09 -3.09 19.02
CA LEU A 170 -29.95 -1.90 19.03
C LEU A 170 -31.25 -2.07 18.22
N GLY A 171 -31.44 -3.20 17.51
CA GLY A 171 -32.61 -3.42 16.65
C GLY A 171 -32.65 -2.56 15.39
N ILE A 172 -31.56 -1.84 15.06
CA ILE A 172 -31.52 -0.89 13.95
C ILE A 172 -31.23 -1.63 12.65
N LYS A 173 -32.16 -1.55 11.69
CA LYS A 173 -31.97 -2.04 10.32
C LYS A 173 -31.53 -0.89 9.42
N VAL A 174 -30.50 -1.14 8.62
CA VAL A 174 -30.03 -0.21 7.58
C VAL A 174 -30.32 -0.79 6.19
N PRO A 175 -30.50 0.05 5.16
CA PRO A 175 -30.72 -0.44 3.79
C PRO A 175 -29.45 -1.10 3.23
N GLU A 176 -29.62 -2.01 2.26
CA GLU A 176 -28.50 -2.76 1.62
C GLU A 176 -27.41 -1.83 1.08
N SER A 177 -27.77 -0.67 0.54
CA SER A 177 -26.84 0.35 0.03
C SER A 177 -25.86 0.92 1.06
N VAL A 178 -26.14 0.77 2.36
CA VAL A 178 -25.20 1.13 3.45
C VAL A 178 -24.21 -0.01 3.72
N VAL A 179 -24.62 -1.26 3.50
CA VAL A 179 -23.80 -2.44 3.79
C VAL A 179 -22.93 -2.79 2.60
N TYR A 180 -23.50 -2.78 1.39
CA TYR A 180 -22.84 -3.24 0.17
C TYR A 180 -22.85 -2.18 -0.93
N GLY A 181 -21.85 -2.29 -1.81
CA GLY A 181 -21.78 -1.49 -3.04
C GLY A 181 -20.75 -0.38 -3.02
N LEU A 182 -20.98 0.62 -3.86
CA LEU A 182 -20.05 1.71 -4.12
C LEU A 182 -19.82 2.59 -2.89
N VAL A 183 -20.90 2.99 -2.22
CA VAL A 183 -20.84 3.96 -1.12
C VAL A 183 -20.06 3.42 0.07
N PRO A 184 -20.40 2.24 0.64
CA PRO A 184 -19.64 1.69 1.75
C PRO A 184 -18.19 1.38 1.37
N SER A 185 -17.93 0.89 0.15
CA SER A 185 -16.56 0.65 -0.32
C SER A 185 -15.74 1.95 -0.35
N ALA A 186 -16.32 3.04 -0.82
CA ALA A 186 -15.66 4.35 -0.85
C ALA A 186 -15.43 4.92 0.55
N ILE A 187 -16.40 4.78 1.46
CA ILE A 187 -16.27 5.23 2.86
C ILE A 187 -15.17 4.45 3.56
N VAL A 188 -15.17 3.12 3.46
CA VAL A 188 -14.16 2.26 4.09
C VAL A 188 -12.76 2.57 3.58
N LEU A 189 -12.57 2.73 2.26
CA LEU A 189 -11.28 3.13 1.70
C LEU A 189 -10.88 4.54 2.15
N GLY A 190 -11.83 5.47 2.20
CA GLY A 190 -11.59 6.83 2.68
C GLY A 190 -11.13 6.86 4.13
N LEU A 191 -11.76 6.07 5.02
CA LEU A 191 -11.36 5.92 6.42
C LEU A 191 -9.99 5.24 6.56
N HIS A 192 -9.72 4.21 5.74
CA HIS A 192 -8.43 3.51 5.72
C HIS A 192 -7.27 4.41 5.30
N TYR A 193 -7.48 5.29 4.30
CA TYR A 193 -6.44 6.20 3.80
C TYR A 193 -6.42 7.57 4.50
N ALA A 194 -7.39 7.91 5.35
CA ALA A 194 -7.41 9.16 6.09
C ALA A 194 -6.14 9.38 6.96
N PRO A 195 -5.59 8.36 7.67
CA PRO A 195 -4.35 8.51 8.38
C PRO A 195 -3.13 8.80 7.48
N PHE A 196 -3.11 8.27 6.28
CA PHE A 196 -2.08 8.59 5.29
C PHE A 196 -2.15 10.07 4.87
N ALA A 197 -3.36 10.58 4.63
CA ALA A 197 -3.59 12.00 4.38
C ALA A 197 -3.19 12.86 5.59
N TYR A 198 -3.50 12.42 6.82
CA TYR A 198 -3.08 13.06 8.06
C TYR A 198 -1.56 13.21 8.16
N ILE A 199 -0.80 12.16 7.86
CA ILE A 199 0.67 12.17 7.94
C ILE A 199 1.25 13.17 6.93
N LEU A 200 0.82 13.12 5.66
CA LEU A 200 1.36 13.96 4.59
C LEU A 200 1.00 15.45 4.78
N ILE A 201 -0.26 15.74 5.05
CA ILE A 201 -0.76 17.10 5.23
C ILE A 201 -0.22 17.68 6.55
N GLY A 202 -0.26 16.90 7.62
CA GLY A 202 0.24 17.27 8.94
C GLY A 202 1.74 17.55 8.95
N GLY A 203 2.52 16.82 8.13
CA GLY A 203 3.96 17.10 7.95
C GLY A 203 4.21 18.50 7.42
N ILE A 204 3.46 18.96 6.42
CA ILE A 204 3.59 20.31 5.86
C ILE A 204 3.08 21.36 6.86
N LEU A 205 1.91 21.11 7.48
CA LEU A 205 1.37 22.04 8.47
C LEU A 205 2.31 22.25 9.65
N ARG A 206 3.04 21.23 10.10
CA ARG A 206 4.05 21.34 11.17
C ARG A 206 5.25 22.20 10.79
N ASN A 207 5.67 22.12 9.53
CA ASN A 207 6.86 22.82 9.01
C ASN A 207 6.55 24.22 8.44
N MET A 208 5.29 24.65 8.47
CA MET A 208 4.87 25.96 7.98
C MET A 208 5.22 27.06 8.99
N ASP A 209 5.85 28.13 8.50
CA ASP A 209 6.23 29.27 9.33
C ASP A 209 5.01 30.00 9.91
N ALA A 210 4.93 30.08 11.24
CA ALA A 210 3.87 30.79 11.95
C ALA A 210 3.87 32.30 11.68
N ASN A 211 5.03 32.89 11.39
CA ASN A 211 5.18 34.33 11.19
C ASN A 211 4.27 34.86 10.06
N LEU A 212 3.98 34.04 9.04
CA LEU A 212 3.07 34.40 7.96
C LEU A 212 1.63 34.61 8.45
N GLU A 213 1.16 33.75 9.34
CA GLU A 213 -0.19 33.84 9.91
C GLU A 213 -0.28 34.92 10.98
N GLU A 214 0.78 35.10 11.78
CA GLU A 214 0.88 36.14 12.81
C GLU A 214 0.91 37.53 12.18
N ALA A 215 1.74 37.75 11.16
CA ALA A 215 1.78 39.01 10.41
C ALA A 215 0.39 39.37 9.83
N ALA A 216 -0.30 38.39 9.25
CA ALA A 216 -1.65 38.62 8.74
C ALA A 216 -2.65 38.93 9.87
N THR A 217 -2.48 38.34 11.04
CA THR A 217 -3.32 38.61 12.23
C THR A 217 -3.09 40.04 12.74
N VAL A 218 -1.83 40.48 12.81
CA VAL A 218 -1.46 41.86 13.18
C VAL A 218 -2.06 42.88 12.20
N LEU A 219 -2.13 42.52 10.90
CA LEU A 219 -2.78 43.33 9.86
C LEU A 219 -4.32 43.25 9.89
N GLY A 220 -4.92 42.66 10.91
CA GLY A 220 -6.38 42.58 11.11
C GLY A 220 -7.10 41.55 10.24
N ALA A 221 -6.40 40.62 9.59
CA ALA A 221 -7.06 39.58 8.80
C ALA A 221 -7.86 38.60 9.68
N SER A 222 -9.09 38.31 9.32
CA SER A 222 -9.89 37.30 9.99
C SER A 222 -9.28 35.90 9.82
N ARG A 223 -9.50 35.00 10.78
CA ARG A 223 -8.96 33.62 10.76
C ARG A 223 -9.33 32.86 9.49
N MET A 224 -10.58 32.99 9.03
CA MET A 224 -11.02 32.34 7.80
C MET A 224 -10.28 32.89 6.57
N LYS A 225 -9.96 34.19 6.55
CA LYS A 225 -9.18 34.83 5.47
C LYS A 225 -7.74 34.32 5.48
N ILE A 226 -7.14 34.12 6.66
CA ILE A 226 -5.79 33.54 6.82
C ILE A 226 -5.80 32.10 6.29
N ILE A 227 -6.73 31.26 6.73
CA ILE A 227 -6.84 29.87 6.28
C ILE A 227 -6.98 29.81 4.74
N ARG A 228 -7.90 30.60 4.16
CA ARG A 228 -8.17 30.55 2.71
C ARG A 228 -7.06 31.15 1.85
N LYS A 229 -6.40 32.21 2.33
CA LYS A 229 -5.43 33.00 1.52
C LYS A 229 -3.97 32.67 1.80
N ILE A 230 -3.65 32.06 2.95
CA ILE A 230 -2.27 31.74 3.36
C ILE A 230 -2.12 30.23 3.56
N THR A 231 -2.82 29.65 4.53
CA THR A 231 -2.63 28.25 4.92
C THR A 231 -3.00 27.29 3.79
N LEU A 232 -4.19 27.42 3.23
CA LEU A 232 -4.70 26.54 2.17
C LEU A 232 -3.84 26.57 0.89
N PRO A 233 -3.43 27.73 0.32
CA PRO A 233 -2.54 27.77 -0.83
C PRO A 233 -1.16 27.14 -0.58
N ILE A 234 -0.60 27.28 0.62
CA ILE A 234 0.69 26.67 0.99
C ILE A 234 0.56 25.14 1.06
N VAL A 235 -0.57 24.63 1.58
CA VAL A 235 -0.85 23.20 1.72
C VAL A 235 -1.40 22.57 0.43
N MET A 236 -1.93 23.36 -0.50
CA MET A 236 -2.58 22.88 -1.72
C MET A 236 -1.77 21.86 -2.54
N PRO A 237 -0.45 22.05 -2.75
CA PRO A 237 0.35 21.04 -3.46
C PRO A 237 0.40 19.68 -2.74
N ALA A 238 0.36 19.67 -1.39
CA ALA A 238 0.30 18.44 -0.63
C ALA A 238 -1.09 17.81 -0.72
N LEU A 239 -2.15 18.60 -0.66
CA LEU A 239 -3.52 18.12 -0.84
C LEU A 239 -3.67 17.43 -2.20
N LEU A 240 -3.21 18.07 -3.28
CA LEU A 240 -3.25 17.50 -4.63
C LEU A 240 -2.43 16.22 -4.74
N SER A 241 -1.19 16.21 -4.23
CA SER A 241 -0.35 15.01 -4.23
C SER A 241 -0.99 13.88 -3.43
N THR A 242 -1.52 14.17 -2.24
CA THR A 242 -2.22 13.20 -1.40
C THR A 242 -3.47 12.67 -2.09
N PHE A 243 -4.25 13.54 -2.75
CA PHE A 243 -5.42 13.15 -3.52
C PHE A 243 -5.05 12.13 -4.60
N LEU A 244 -4.04 12.42 -5.41
CA LEU A 244 -3.62 11.55 -6.50
C LEU A 244 -3.08 10.19 -5.98
N LEU A 245 -2.34 10.21 -4.86
CA LEU A 245 -1.82 8.98 -4.25
C LEU A 245 -2.95 8.12 -3.67
N VAL A 246 -3.89 8.71 -2.94
CA VAL A 246 -5.07 8.00 -2.41
C VAL A 246 -5.95 7.49 -3.54
N PHE A 247 -6.18 8.30 -4.58
CA PHE A 247 -6.94 7.91 -5.75
C PHE A 247 -6.31 6.68 -6.44
N SER A 248 -4.99 6.72 -6.69
CA SER A 248 -4.27 5.61 -7.30
C SER A 248 -4.36 4.33 -6.45
N SER A 249 -4.18 4.46 -5.13
CA SER A 249 -4.28 3.33 -4.20
C SER A 249 -5.69 2.75 -4.13
N SER A 250 -6.73 3.61 -4.10
CA SER A 250 -8.13 3.18 -4.09
C SER A 250 -8.57 2.56 -5.42
N MET A 251 -8.08 3.10 -6.57
CA MET A 251 -8.30 2.53 -7.89
C MET A 251 -7.74 1.11 -8.02
N SER A 252 -6.67 0.83 -7.27
CA SER A 252 -5.98 -0.46 -7.23
C SER A 252 -6.57 -1.42 -6.19
N ALA A 253 -7.50 -0.96 -5.37
CA ALA A 253 -8.05 -1.75 -4.27
C ALA A 253 -8.88 -2.92 -4.82
N TYR A 254 -8.56 -4.11 -4.33
CA TYR A 254 -9.31 -5.34 -4.62
C TYR A 254 -10.13 -5.79 -3.41
N ALA A 255 -9.48 -5.85 -2.25
CA ALA A 255 -10.04 -6.47 -1.07
C ALA A 255 -11.35 -5.81 -0.60
N VAL A 256 -11.40 -4.48 -0.48
CA VAL A 256 -12.59 -3.78 0.00
C VAL A 256 -13.80 -3.99 -0.93
N PRO A 257 -13.72 -3.75 -2.25
CA PRO A 257 -14.83 -4.04 -3.14
C PRO A 257 -15.14 -5.53 -3.28
N GLN A 258 -14.21 -6.43 -3.02
CA GLN A 258 -14.47 -7.86 -2.96
C GLN A 258 -15.36 -8.23 -1.76
N PHE A 259 -15.07 -7.68 -0.59
CA PHE A 259 -15.82 -7.95 0.65
C PHE A 259 -17.17 -7.22 0.69
N LEU A 260 -17.24 -6.01 0.11
CA LEU A 260 -18.45 -5.18 0.11
C LEU A 260 -19.18 -5.16 -1.24
N GLY A 261 -18.78 -5.98 -2.20
CA GLY A 261 -19.46 -6.10 -3.51
C GLY A 261 -20.87 -6.69 -3.41
N GLY A 262 -21.05 -7.61 -2.48
CA GLY A 262 -22.34 -8.21 -2.15
C GLY A 262 -23.01 -8.96 -3.30
N SER A 263 -24.23 -9.41 -3.04
CA SER A 263 -25.12 -10.04 -4.02
C SER A 263 -25.64 -9.04 -5.08
N GLY A 264 -25.58 -7.75 -4.82
CA GLY A 264 -26.05 -6.67 -5.70
C GLY A 264 -25.20 -6.42 -6.96
N GLY A 265 -24.20 -7.24 -7.22
CA GLY A 265 -23.41 -7.17 -8.45
C GLY A 265 -22.49 -5.95 -8.58
N PHE A 266 -22.15 -5.27 -7.47
CA PHE A 266 -21.17 -4.20 -7.49
C PHE A 266 -19.78 -4.77 -7.79
N ARG A 267 -19.22 -4.34 -8.92
CA ARG A 267 -17.90 -4.75 -9.39
C ARG A 267 -17.06 -3.54 -9.73
N VAL A 268 -15.77 -3.69 -9.49
CA VAL A 268 -14.73 -2.77 -9.95
C VAL A 268 -13.76 -3.53 -10.86
N LEU A 269 -12.87 -2.81 -11.52
CA LEU A 269 -11.98 -3.42 -12.52
C LEU A 269 -11.12 -4.56 -11.93
N THR A 270 -10.66 -4.41 -10.67
CA THR A 270 -9.87 -5.42 -9.96
C THR A 270 -10.65 -6.70 -9.68
N THR A 271 -11.91 -6.61 -9.24
CA THR A 271 -12.75 -7.78 -8.98
C THR A 271 -13.16 -8.49 -10.26
N SER A 272 -13.45 -7.75 -11.34
CA SER A 272 -13.68 -8.33 -12.66
C SER A 272 -12.44 -9.05 -13.20
N MET A 273 -11.26 -8.44 -13.09
CA MET A 273 -9.99 -9.05 -13.50
C MET A 273 -9.74 -10.37 -12.78
N LYS A 274 -9.90 -10.41 -11.43
CA LYS A 274 -9.76 -11.64 -10.65
C LYS A 274 -10.69 -12.74 -11.16
N GLN A 275 -11.95 -12.40 -11.44
CA GLN A 275 -12.95 -13.35 -11.93
C GLN A 275 -12.55 -13.95 -13.28
N PHE A 276 -12.13 -13.12 -14.24
CA PHE A 276 -11.73 -13.58 -15.57
C PHE A 276 -10.48 -14.47 -15.50
N ILE A 277 -9.47 -14.08 -14.73
CA ILE A 277 -8.26 -14.89 -14.52
C ILE A 277 -8.61 -16.22 -13.83
N SER A 278 -9.55 -16.22 -12.87
CA SER A 278 -10.00 -17.45 -12.20
C SER A 278 -10.72 -18.43 -13.14
N TYR A 279 -11.35 -17.91 -14.21
CA TYR A 279 -11.94 -18.75 -15.27
C TYR A 279 -10.91 -19.20 -16.32
N GLY A 280 -9.64 -18.77 -16.20
CA GLY A 280 -8.61 -19.05 -17.19
C GLY A 280 -8.68 -18.15 -18.45
N TRP A 281 -9.51 -17.10 -18.43
CA TRP A 281 -9.64 -16.13 -19.54
C TRP A 281 -8.58 -15.04 -19.38
N TYR A 282 -7.33 -15.46 -19.54
CA TYR A 282 -6.16 -14.63 -19.25
C TYR A 282 -6.07 -13.40 -20.15
N GLY A 283 -6.32 -13.54 -21.48
CA GLY A 283 -6.23 -12.42 -22.41
C GLY A 283 -7.16 -11.26 -22.03
N GLN A 284 -8.38 -11.58 -21.62
CA GLN A 284 -9.38 -10.60 -21.20
C GLN A 284 -9.03 -9.99 -19.83
N GLY A 285 -8.60 -10.82 -18.86
CA GLY A 285 -8.15 -10.35 -17.55
C GLY A 285 -6.91 -9.43 -17.64
N TYR A 286 -5.98 -9.76 -18.53
CA TYR A 286 -4.76 -8.96 -18.72
C TYR A 286 -5.03 -7.61 -19.39
N ILE A 287 -6.06 -7.48 -20.25
CA ILE A 287 -6.49 -6.18 -20.76
C ILE A 287 -6.90 -5.24 -19.62
N MET A 288 -7.66 -5.74 -18.65
CA MET A 288 -8.02 -4.94 -17.46
C MET A 288 -6.77 -4.49 -16.69
N ALA A 289 -5.77 -5.38 -16.53
CA ALA A 289 -4.50 -5.04 -15.90
C ALA A 289 -3.75 -3.96 -16.69
N VAL A 290 -3.71 -4.04 -18.03
CA VAL A 290 -3.09 -3.01 -18.89
C VAL A 290 -3.76 -1.65 -18.68
N PHE A 291 -5.09 -1.58 -18.65
CA PHE A 291 -5.78 -0.32 -18.37
C PHE A 291 -5.47 0.21 -16.98
N MET A 292 -5.43 -0.65 -15.95
CA MET A 292 -5.05 -0.23 -14.60
C MET A 292 -3.63 0.34 -14.56
N ILE A 293 -2.68 -0.26 -15.30
CA ILE A 293 -1.30 0.24 -15.43
C ILE A 293 -1.29 1.61 -16.11
N ILE A 294 -2.03 1.78 -17.20
CA ILE A 294 -2.13 3.06 -17.92
C ILE A 294 -2.68 4.15 -16.99
N PHE A 295 -3.76 3.86 -16.24
CA PHE A 295 -4.28 4.79 -15.24
C PHE A 295 -3.26 5.12 -14.15
N GLY A 296 -2.58 4.12 -13.60
CA GLY A 296 -1.54 4.32 -12.59
C GLY A 296 -0.39 5.20 -13.09
N LEU A 297 0.10 4.96 -14.30
CA LEU A 297 1.14 5.78 -14.93
C LEU A 297 0.64 7.20 -15.26
N GLY A 298 -0.60 7.34 -15.70
CA GLY A 298 -1.22 8.64 -15.95
C GLY A 298 -1.32 9.49 -14.67
N ILE A 299 -1.77 8.89 -13.57
CA ILE A 299 -1.84 9.55 -12.26
C ILE A 299 -0.44 9.94 -11.77
N LEU A 300 0.56 9.08 -11.97
CA LEU A 300 1.95 9.41 -11.65
C LEU A 300 2.43 10.63 -12.43
N GLY A 301 2.20 10.65 -13.75
CA GLY A 301 2.55 11.77 -14.61
C GLY A 301 1.91 13.08 -14.13
N LEU A 302 0.63 13.03 -13.78
CA LEU A 302 -0.08 14.16 -13.19
C LEU A 302 0.53 14.60 -11.86
N ASN A 303 0.85 13.65 -10.98
CA ASN A 303 1.47 13.95 -9.68
C ASN A 303 2.84 14.61 -9.87
N GLN A 304 3.67 14.11 -10.78
CA GLN A 304 4.97 14.70 -11.09
C GLN A 304 4.84 16.10 -11.69
N TYR A 305 3.87 16.32 -12.56
CA TYR A 305 3.58 17.64 -13.14
C TYR A 305 3.19 18.67 -12.07
N PHE A 306 2.30 18.32 -11.14
CA PHE A 306 1.89 19.20 -10.07
C PHE A 306 2.97 19.40 -9.01
N THR A 307 3.77 18.38 -8.71
CA THR A 307 4.87 18.49 -7.73
C THR A 307 6.12 19.14 -8.33
N GLY A 308 6.41 18.91 -9.62
CA GLY A 308 7.56 19.47 -10.32
C GLY A 308 7.50 21.00 -10.51
N LYS A 309 6.29 21.57 -10.57
CA LYS A 309 6.07 23.02 -10.56
C LYS A 309 6.28 23.68 -9.18
N ARG A 310 6.63 22.91 -8.16
CA ARG A 310 7.05 23.49 -6.87
C ARG A 310 8.30 24.34 -7.06
N LYS A 311 8.15 25.66 -7.15
CA LYS A 311 9.18 26.55 -6.66
C LYS A 311 9.36 26.16 -5.19
N SER A 312 10.54 25.70 -4.85
CA SER A 312 10.91 25.41 -3.47
C SER A 312 10.60 26.65 -2.63
N PHE A 313 9.48 26.64 -1.92
CA PHE A 313 9.29 27.48 -0.76
C PHE A 313 10.08 26.85 0.38
N THR A 314 11.38 26.60 0.15
CA THR A 314 12.32 26.44 1.23
C THR A 314 12.36 27.80 1.89
N THR A 315 11.54 27.97 2.91
CA THR A 315 11.77 29.02 3.91
C THR A 315 13.19 28.77 4.42
N VAL A 316 14.08 29.70 4.09
CA VAL A 316 15.40 29.80 4.68
C VAL A 316 15.20 30.24 6.14
N THR A 317 14.74 29.31 6.97
CA THR A 317 14.65 29.52 8.41
C THR A 317 15.48 28.42 9.07
N GLY A 318 16.73 28.77 9.28
CA GLY A 318 17.49 28.17 10.36
C GLY A 318 16.76 28.46 11.66
N LYS A 319 16.51 27.38 12.45
CA LYS A 319 16.09 27.34 13.85
C LYS A 319 14.64 27.74 14.18
N SER A 320 13.88 26.74 14.63
CA SER A 320 12.67 26.81 15.46
C SER A 320 11.58 27.78 15.00
N GLY A 321 10.80 27.40 13.99
CA GLY A 321 9.51 28.02 13.78
C GLY A 321 8.60 27.80 15.00
N GLN A 322 8.31 28.85 15.77
CA GLN A 322 7.29 28.78 16.80
C GLN A 322 5.97 28.43 16.13
N ILE A 323 5.32 27.35 16.58
CA ILE A 323 4.00 26.96 16.07
C ILE A 323 2.98 27.84 16.77
N SER A 324 2.32 28.73 16.03
CA SER A 324 1.18 29.49 16.56
C SER A 324 -0.05 28.58 16.62
N TYR A 325 -0.57 28.36 17.84
CA TYR A 325 -1.76 27.53 18.05
C TYR A 325 -3.03 28.37 18.07
N ILE A 326 -4.00 27.97 17.27
CA ILE A 326 -5.36 28.52 17.30
C ILE A 326 -6.04 28.05 18.58
N LYS A 327 -6.45 28.98 19.44
CA LYS A 327 -7.17 28.68 20.68
C LYS A 327 -8.63 28.30 20.38
N LEU A 328 -9.00 27.04 20.65
CA LEU A 328 -10.36 26.51 20.47
C LEU A 328 -11.34 26.89 21.60
N ARG A 329 -10.84 27.53 22.68
CA ARG A 329 -11.64 27.92 23.83
C ARG A 329 -12.45 26.72 24.39
N GLY A 330 -13.80 26.83 24.48
CA GLY A 330 -14.69 25.78 24.97
C GLY A 330 -14.78 24.52 24.08
N TRP A 331 -14.38 24.62 22.80
CA TRP A 331 -14.47 23.50 21.84
C TRP A 331 -13.34 22.49 21.91
N LYS A 332 -12.35 22.68 22.81
CA LYS A 332 -11.19 21.77 22.95
C LYS A 332 -11.58 20.34 23.27
N TRP A 333 -12.49 20.15 24.24
CA TRP A 333 -12.95 18.85 24.69
C TRP A 333 -14.01 18.25 23.75
N PRO A 334 -15.08 18.97 23.35
CA PRO A 334 -16.06 18.42 22.42
C PRO A 334 -15.45 17.89 21.12
N LEU A 335 -14.57 18.67 20.47
CA LEU A 335 -13.90 18.22 19.26
C LEU A 335 -12.95 17.03 19.51
N ALA A 336 -12.21 17.04 20.62
CA ALA A 336 -11.35 15.91 20.98
C ALA A 336 -12.19 14.64 21.19
N THR A 337 -13.33 14.72 21.91
CA THR A 337 -14.23 13.59 22.15
C THR A 337 -14.80 13.03 20.85
N ILE A 338 -15.29 13.90 19.97
CA ILE A 338 -15.80 13.47 18.65
C ILE A 338 -14.72 12.73 17.87
N LEU A 339 -13.50 13.28 17.80
CA LEU A 339 -12.40 12.63 17.09
C LEU A 339 -12.00 11.31 17.74
N VAL A 340 -12.01 11.20 19.07
CA VAL A 340 -11.74 9.94 19.77
C VAL A 340 -12.79 8.90 19.41
N ILE A 341 -14.09 9.25 19.45
CA ILE A 341 -15.17 8.32 19.11
C ILE A 341 -15.01 7.79 17.68
N PHE A 342 -14.81 8.68 16.69
CA PHE A 342 -14.60 8.25 15.30
C PHE A 342 -13.33 7.43 15.11
N SER A 343 -12.24 7.78 15.81
CA SER A 343 -11.00 7.00 15.74
C SER A 343 -11.14 5.62 16.38
N LEU A 344 -11.85 5.52 17.52
CA LEU A 344 -12.15 4.24 18.18
C LEU A 344 -13.05 3.36 17.31
N PHE A 345 -14.04 3.94 16.64
CA PHE A 345 -14.90 3.24 15.68
C PHE A 345 -14.10 2.59 14.56
N ALA A 346 -13.10 3.27 14.02
CA ALA A 346 -12.28 2.75 12.91
C ALA A 346 -11.10 1.88 13.35
N SER A 347 -10.69 1.91 14.63
CA SER A 347 -9.46 1.24 15.10
C SER A 347 -9.71 0.12 16.12
N VAL A 348 -10.48 0.38 17.16
CA VAL A 348 -10.67 -0.56 18.29
C VAL A 348 -11.92 -1.40 18.11
N LEU A 349 -13.00 -0.80 17.66
CA LEU A 349 -14.28 -1.52 17.49
C LEU A 349 -14.19 -2.69 16.50
N PRO A 350 -13.42 -2.61 15.39
CA PRO A 350 -13.17 -3.78 14.53
C PRO A 350 -12.56 -4.97 15.29
N LEU A 351 -11.60 -4.73 16.18
CA LEU A 351 -10.96 -5.80 16.97
C LEU A 351 -11.95 -6.45 17.93
N ILE A 352 -12.78 -5.63 18.60
CA ILE A 352 -13.83 -6.14 19.50
C ILE A 352 -14.85 -6.96 18.70
N THR A 353 -15.28 -6.46 17.55
CA THR A 353 -16.24 -7.16 16.69
C THR A 353 -15.70 -8.52 16.23
N PHE A 354 -14.45 -8.58 15.76
CA PHE A 354 -13.84 -9.86 15.36
C PHE A 354 -13.67 -10.82 16.53
N ALA A 355 -13.32 -10.31 17.72
CA ALA A 355 -13.21 -11.15 18.91
C ALA A 355 -14.56 -11.78 19.26
N LEU A 356 -15.62 -10.98 19.29
CA LEU A 356 -16.97 -11.48 19.58
C LEU A 356 -17.47 -12.42 18.47
N GLU A 357 -17.42 -12.01 17.22
CA GLU A 357 -17.87 -12.80 16.06
C GLU A 357 -17.11 -14.13 15.91
N SER A 358 -15.83 -14.18 16.31
CA SER A 358 -15.06 -15.43 16.30
C SER A 358 -15.48 -16.44 17.37
N LEU A 359 -16.26 -16.00 18.37
CA LEU A 359 -16.75 -16.82 19.46
C LEU A 359 -18.25 -17.12 19.34
N CYS A 360 -19.00 -16.41 18.50
CA CYS A 360 -20.45 -16.65 18.34
C CYS A 360 -20.73 -18.01 17.72
N VAL A 361 -21.68 -18.76 18.25
CA VAL A 361 -22.15 -20.03 17.67
C VAL A 361 -22.80 -19.77 16.31
N VAL A 362 -23.66 -18.76 16.24
CA VAL A 362 -24.24 -18.26 14.98
C VAL A 362 -23.70 -16.85 14.74
N PRO A 363 -23.21 -16.53 13.53
CA PRO A 363 -22.72 -15.20 13.23
C PRO A 363 -23.74 -14.12 13.61
N GLY A 364 -23.30 -13.14 14.42
CA GLY A 364 -24.12 -12.04 14.91
C GLY A 364 -24.98 -12.34 16.12
N ASP A 365 -25.10 -13.57 16.58
CA ASP A 365 -25.82 -13.92 17.82
C ASP A 365 -24.87 -13.85 19.03
N TYR A 366 -24.97 -12.77 19.80
CA TYR A 366 -24.14 -12.54 21.00
C TYR A 366 -24.73 -13.16 22.28
N SER A 367 -25.75 -14.01 22.17
CA SER A 367 -26.33 -14.71 23.32
C SER A 367 -25.57 -16.00 23.66
N THR A 368 -24.93 -16.60 22.69
CA THR A 368 -24.24 -17.88 22.83
C THR A 368 -22.81 -17.82 22.29
N PHE A 369 -21.86 -18.15 23.15
CA PHE A 369 -20.42 -18.16 22.80
C PHE A 369 -19.83 -19.55 22.90
N THR A 370 -18.85 -19.84 22.04
CA THR A 370 -18.08 -21.09 22.03
C THR A 370 -16.63 -20.83 21.68
N TRP A 371 -15.73 -21.60 22.26
CA TRP A 371 -14.32 -21.62 21.89
C TRP A 371 -14.00 -22.63 20.76
N GLN A 372 -15.00 -23.31 20.25
CA GLN A 372 -14.85 -24.41 19.29
C GLN A 372 -14.11 -23.97 18.01
N TYR A 373 -14.41 -22.79 17.49
CA TYR A 373 -13.73 -22.23 16.32
C TYR A 373 -12.23 -21.94 16.52
N TRP A 374 -11.79 -21.84 17.78
CA TRP A 374 -10.40 -21.64 18.14
C TRP A 374 -9.65 -22.92 18.47
N ILE A 375 -10.24 -23.81 19.30
CA ILE A 375 -9.53 -24.90 19.98
C ILE A 375 -10.06 -26.31 19.70
N SER A 376 -11.04 -26.50 18.82
CA SER A 376 -11.51 -27.84 18.45
C SER A 376 -10.40 -28.62 17.75
N LYS A 377 -10.07 -29.81 18.28
CA LYS A 377 -9.08 -30.74 17.72
C LYS A 377 -9.67 -31.64 16.64
N GLU A 378 -10.96 -31.80 16.63
CA GLU A 378 -11.72 -32.64 15.69
C GLU A 378 -12.53 -31.77 14.74
N THR A 379 -12.84 -32.30 13.58
CA THR A 379 -13.78 -31.68 12.64
C THR A 379 -15.18 -31.80 13.19
N THR A 380 -15.91 -30.70 13.25
CA THR A 380 -17.30 -30.67 13.75
C THR A 380 -18.26 -30.29 12.64
N ASP A 381 -19.50 -30.74 12.73
CA ASP A 381 -20.56 -30.35 11.80
C ASP A 381 -20.81 -28.84 11.81
N MET A 382 -20.62 -28.18 12.97
CA MET A 382 -20.72 -26.73 13.10
C MET A 382 -19.68 -25.97 12.26
N GLN A 383 -18.56 -26.60 11.91
CA GLN A 383 -17.46 -26.00 11.14
C GLN A 383 -17.36 -26.55 9.72
N ASN A 384 -18.38 -27.23 9.22
CA ASN A 384 -18.37 -27.84 7.87
C ASN A 384 -17.08 -28.62 7.57
N GLY A 385 -16.59 -29.39 8.55
CA GLY A 385 -15.46 -30.29 8.42
C GLY A 385 -14.06 -29.70 8.60
N ILE A 386 -13.91 -28.44 9.10
CA ILE A 386 -12.61 -27.90 9.53
C ILE A 386 -12.44 -27.94 11.04
N LYS A 387 -11.19 -27.93 11.49
CA LYS A 387 -10.83 -27.85 12.91
C LYS A 387 -10.84 -26.42 13.41
N GLY A 388 -10.73 -26.23 14.73
CA GLY A 388 -10.44 -24.92 15.29
C GLY A 388 -9.15 -24.31 14.75
N VAL A 389 -9.12 -23.02 14.58
CA VAL A 389 -8.05 -22.27 13.91
C VAL A 389 -6.66 -22.61 14.44
N LEU A 390 -6.51 -22.88 15.75
CA LEU A 390 -5.23 -23.26 16.37
C LEU A 390 -4.78 -24.70 16.06
N PHE A 391 -5.69 -25.56 15.60
CA PHE A 391 -5.41 -26.95 15.27
C PHE A 391 -5.61 -27.28 13.79
N GLU A 392 -6.02 -26.28 12.98
CA GLU A 392 -6.19 -26.46 11.54
C GLU A 392 -4.83 -26.39 10.80
N PRO A 393 -4.40 -27.48 10.14
CA PRO A 393 -3.08 -27.53 9.49
C PRO A 393 -2.90 -26.45 8.42
N GLN A 394 -3.98 -26.09 7.69
CA GLN A 394 -3.93 -25.06 6.64
C GLN A 394 -3.56 -23.70 7.21
N VAL A 395 -4.01 -23.35 8.43
CA VAL A 395 -3.68 -22.10 9.10
C VAL A 395 -2.19 -22.01 9.40
N TRP A 396 -1.60 -23.08 9.95
CA TRP A 396 -0.18 -23.11 10.27
C TRP A 396 0.70 -23.10 9.03
N GLN A 397 0.28 -23.78 7.96
CA GLN A 397 0.97 -23.73 6.69
C GLN A 397 0.91 -22.31 6.08
N ALA A 398 -0.26 -21.68 6.08
CA ALA A 398 -0.45 -20.31 5.60
C ALA A 398 0.32 -19.29 6.46
N PHE A 399 0.35 -19.48 7.79
CA PHE A 399 1.16 -18.68 8.72
C PHE A 399 2.65 -18.78 8.40
N LYS A 400 3.16 -20.00 8.27
CA LYS A 400 4.55 -20.25 7.88
C LYS A 400 4.90 -19.59 6.55
N ASN A 401 4.06 -19.78 5.52
CA ASN A 401 4.25 -19.18 4.21
C ASN A 401 4.28 -17.66 4.28
N SER A 402 3.37 -17.05 5.04
CA SER A 402 3.28 -15.59 5.21
C SER A 402 4.51 -15.02 5.93
N ILE A 403 4.99 -15.68 6.97
CA ILE A 403 6.20 -15.26 7.70
C ILE A 403 7.44 -15.40 6.81
N VAL A 404 7.62 -16.56 6.15
CA VAL A 404 8.76 -16.79 5.24
C VAL A 404 8.75 -15.78 4.09
N LEU A 405 7.60 -15.57 3.46
CA LEU A 405 7.42 -14.56 2.42
C LEU A 405 7.83 -13.17 2.92
N SER A 406 7.25 -12.73 4.04
CA SER A 406 7.43 -11.37 4.54
C SER A 406 8.87 -11.10 5.01
N ILE A 407 9.51 -12.07 5.68
CA ILE A 407 10.92 -11.96 6.07
C ILE A 407 11.82 -11.93 4.83
N SER A 408 11.61 -12.84 3.87
CA SER A 408 12.41 -12.90 2.64
C SER A 408 12.27 -11.61 1.82
N CYS A 409 11.04 -11.11 1.63
CA CYS A 409 10.79 -9.82 0.97
C CYS A 409 11.47 -8.67 1.71
N ALA A 410 11.37 -8.63 3.04
CA ALA A 410 12.00 -7.59 3.84
C ALA A 410 13.53 -7.61 3.70
N LEU A 411 14.15 -8.77 3.75
CA LEU A 411 15.59 -8.93 3.61
C LEU A 411 16.07 -8.52 2.22
N ILE A 412 15.41 -8.99 1.17
CA ILE A 412 15.79 -8.67 -0.22
C ILE A 412 15.51 -7.19 -0.53
N ALA A 413 14.27 -6.74 -0.34
CA ALA A 413 13.89 -5.35 -0.60
C ALA A 413 14.65 -4.37 0.29
N GLY A 414 14.85 -4.71 1.59
CA GLY A 414 15.60 -3.92 2.54
C GLY A 414 17.05 -3.72 2.11
N THR A 415 17.74 -4.81 1.86
CA THR A 415 19.18 -4.77 1.50
C THR A 415 19.38 -4.08 0.15
N VAL A 416 18.66 -4.53 -0.90
CA VAL A 416 18.80 -3.97 -2.25
C VAL A 416 18.35 -2.51 -2.28
N GLY A 417 17.23 -2.19 -1.62
CA GLY A 417 16.71 -0.82 -1.57
C GLY A 417 17.67 0.15 -0.86
N ILE A 418 18.24 -0.23 0.29
CA ILE A 418 19.23 0.58 1.01
C ILE A 418 20.48 0.81 0.15
N LEU A 419 20.98 -0.20 -0.55
CA LEU A 419 22.11 -0.08 -1.46
C LEU A 419 21.81 0.89 -2.61
N ILE A 420 20.61 0.80 -3.20
CA ILE A 420 20.17 1.73 -4.24
C ILE A 420 20.07 3.15 -3.65
N GLY A 421 19.47 3.31 -2.49
CA GLY A 421 19.35 4.61 -1.79
C GLY A 421 20.72 5.25 -1.52
N TYR A 422 21.68 4.46 -1.05
CA TYR A 422 23.09 4.88 -0.90
C TYR A 422 23.65 5.39 -2.24
N ALA A 423 23.55 4.59 -3.28
CA ALA A 423 24.16 4.89 -4.59
C ALA A 423 23.50 6.11 -5.27
N VAL A 424 22.17 6.24 -5.18
CA VAL A 424 21.40 7.40 -5.67
C VAL A 424 21.83 8.67 -4.94
N SER A 425 21.98 8.62 -3.62
CA SER A 425 22.39 9.78 -2.82
C SER A 425 23.81 10.22 -3.14
N LYS A 426 24.75 9.28 -3.31
CA LYS A 426 26.17 9.57 -3.66
C LYS A 426 26.33 10.08 -5.09
N ARG A 427 25.43 9.75 -5.99
CA ARG A 427 25.45 10.18 -7.41
C ARG A 427 24.30 11.11 -7.77
N ARG A 428 23.80 11.82 -6.78
CA ARG A 428 22.70 12.77 -6.96
C ARG A 428 23.00 13.74 -8.09
N GLY A 429 22.02 13.96 -8.97
CA GLY A 429 22.14 14.84 -10.14
C GLY A 429 22.57 14.14 -11.43
N THR A 430 23.15 12.93 -11.38
CA THR A 430 23.46 12.16 -12.59
C THR A 430 22.21 11.53 -13.21
N LEU A 431 22.20 11.36 -14.54
CA LEU A 431 21.09 10.73 -15.26
C LEU A 431 20.84 9.29 -14.80
N ILE A 432 21.90 8.52 -14.58
CA ILE A 432 21.79 7.13 -14.13
C ILE A 432 21.18 7.02 -12.74
N ALA A 433 21.51 7.93 -11.82
CA ALA A 433 20.91 7.95 -10.48
C ALA A 433 19.42 8.31 -10.53
N ARG A 434 19.04 9.30 -11.37
CA ARG A 434 17.62 9.64 -11.57
C ARG A 434 16.84 8.50 -12.18
N PHE A 435 17.42 7.82 -13.18
CA PHE A 435 16.79 6.69 -13.84
C PHE A 435 16.64 5.50 -12.89
N ALA A 436 17.68 5.17 -12.12
CA ALA A 436 17.64 4.11 -11.11
C ALA A 436 16.60 4.40 -9.99
N ASP A 437 16.51 5.64 -9.51
CA ASP A 437 15.53 6.06 -8.52
C ASP A 437 14.10 5.94 -9.04
N ASN A 438 13.84 6.42 -10.25
CA ASN A 438 12.53 6.30 -10.89
C ASN A 438 12.14 4.83 -11.13
N LEU A 439 13.09 4.01 -11.61
CA LEU A 439 12.85 2.60 -11.86
C LEU A 439 12.63 1.81 -10.57
N ALA A 440 13.35 2.16 -9.49
CA ALA A 440 13.13 1.58 -8.17
C ALA A 440 11.76 1.96 -7.58
N PHE A 441 11.22 3.14 -7.93
CA PHE A 441 9.94 3.62 -7.43
C PHE A 441 8.73 3.14 -8.26
N LEU A 442 8.95 2.79 -9.52
CA LEU A 442 7.90 2.41 -10.48
C LEU A 442 6.99 1.27 -9.98
N PRO A 443 7.49 0.15 -9.42
CA PRO A 443 6.64 -0.95 -8.98
C PRO A 443 5.63 -0.57 -7.88
N TYR A 444 5.97 0.40 -7.03
CA TYR A 444 5.05 0.89 -6.01
C TYR A 444 3.83 1.59 -6.61
N LEU A 445 4.04 2.29 -7.71
CA LEU A 445 3.00 3.07 -8.39
C LEU A 445 2.07 2.21 -9.24
N LEU A 446 2.55 1.02 -9.64
CA LEU A 446 1.72 0.07 -10.35
C LEU A 446 0.66 -0.51 -9.41
N PRO A 447 -0.59 -0.68 -9.85
CA PRO A 447 -1.61 -1.37 -9.09
C PRO A 447 -1.15 -2.76 -8.65
N SER A 448 -1.30 -3.09 -7.35
CA SER A 448 -0.80 -4.36 -6.79
C SER A 448 -1.29 -5.57 -7.59
N MET A 449 -2.58 -5.59 -7.89
CA MET A 449 -3.19 -6.71 -8.61
C MET A 449 -2.74 -6.80 -10.07
N ALA A 450 -2.54 -5.66 -10.74
CA ALA A 450 -2.01 -5.64 -12.11
C ALA A 450 -0.56 -6.11 -12.16
N LEU A 451 0.25 -5.75 -11.16
CA LEU A 451 1.61 -6.28 -11.01
C LEU A 451 1.59 -7.79 -10.74
N GLY A 452 0.68 -8.27 -9.89
CA GLY A 452 0.46 -9.71 -9.65
C GLY A 452 0.11 -10.45 -10.94
N ALA A 453 -0.77 -9.89 -11.77
CA ALA A 453 -1.13 -10.44 -13.08
C ALA A 453 0.08 -10.49 -14.04
N ALA A 454 0.92 -9.45 -14.05
CA ALA A 454 2.14 -9.43 -14.87
C ALA A 454 3.14 -10.52 -14.45
N PHE A 455 3.27 -10.77 -13.15
CA PHE A 455 4.12 -11.86 -12.67
C PHE A 455 3.47 -13.23 -12.84
N LEU A 456 2.15 -13.34 -12.85
CA LEU A 456 1.44 -14.56 -13.24
C LEU A 456 1.74 -14.93 -14.70
N ALA A 457 1.71 -13.95 -15.61
CA ALA A 457 2.02 -14.14 -17.02
C ALA A 457 3.43 -14.71 -17.26
N ILE A 458 4.45 -14.16 -16.59
CA ILE A 458 5.82 -14.70 -16.71
C ILE A 458 6.03 -15.98 -15.92
N GLY A 459 5.30 -16.19 -14.82
CA GLY A 459 5.42 -17.37 -13.98
C GLY A 459 5.17 -18.65 -14.75
N GLY A 460 4.18 -18.64 -15.65
CA GLY A 460 3.88 -19.77 -16.54
C GLY A 460 5.03 -20.07 -17.50
N SER A 461 5.62 -19.06 -18.11
CA SER A 461 6.71 -19.23 -19.08
C SER A 461 8.04 -19.65 -18.42
N LEU A 462 8.27 -19.30 -17.16
CA LEU A 462 9.48 -19.65 -16.42
C LEU A 462 9.35 -20.92 -15.57
N GLY A 463 8.19 -21.58 -15.57
CA GLY A 463 7.93 -22.73 -14.68
C GLY A 463 7.90 -22.39 -13.19
N LEU A 464 7.67 -21.13 -12.84
CA LEU A 464 7.65 -20.61 -11.47
C LEU A 464 6.23 -20.38 -10.93
N SER A 465 5.20 -20.72 -11.72
CA SER A 465 3.80 -20.59 -11.29
C SER A 465 3.57 -21.34 -9.97
N GLN A 466 2.76 -20.75 -9.09
CA GLN A 466 2.37 -21.34 -7.80
C GLN A 466 3.56 -21.65 -6.86
N THR A 467 4.67 -20.92 -6.99
CA THR A 467 5.81 -21.07 -6.09
C THR A 467 5.91 -19.89 -5.12
N LEU A 468 6.36 -20.18 -3.90
CA LEU A 468 6.68 -19.13 -2.91
C LEU A 468 7.78 -18.19 -3.42
N PHE A 469 8.70 -18.72 -4.25
CA PHE A 469 9.78 -17.93 -4.85
C PHE A 469 9.26 -16.80 -5.74
N LEU A 470 8.25 -17.07 -6.60
CA LEU A 470 7.63 -16.04 -7.44
C LEU A 470 6.98 -14.95 -6.59
N MET A 471 6.30 -15.35 -5.50
CA MET A 471 5.69 -14.41 -4.57
C MET A 471 6.73 -13.57 -3.81
N ILE A 472 7.85 -14.17 -3.40
CA ILE A 472 8.98 -13.44 -2.79
C ILE A 472 9.57 -12.43 -3.78
N LEU A 473 9.76 -12.83 -5.02
CA LEU A 473 10.31 -11.96 -6.07
C LEU A 473 9.43 -10.73 -6.29
N VAL A 474 8.13 -10.94 -6.55
CA VAL A 474 7.21 -9.84 -6.82
C VAL A 474 7.01 -8.93 -5.60
N GLY A 475 6.91 -9.50 -4.41
CA GLY A 475 6.80 -8.75 -3.15
C GLY A 475 8.05 -7.91 -2.88
N SER A 476 9.24 -8.47 -3.11
CA SER A 476 10.51 -7.75 -2.97
C SER A 476 10.58 -6.54 -3.91
N ILE A 477 10.16 -6.70 -5.16
CA ILE A 477 10.15 -5.62 -6.16
C ILE A 477 9.10 -4.56 -5.80
N LYS A 478 7.89 -4.99 -5.42
CA LYS A 478 6.79 -4.08 -5.05
C LYS A 478 7.14 -3.16 -3.90
N TYR A 479 7.82 -3.68 -2.87
CA TYR A 479 8.09 -2.95 -1.62
C TYR A 479 9.52 -2.41 -1.50
N LEU A 480 10.37 -2.62 -2.51
CA LEU A 480 11.72 -2.07 -2.60
C LEU A 480 11.78 -0.53 -2.45
N PRO A 481 10.81 0.25 -2.97
CA PRO A 481 10.81 1.70 -2.81
C PRO A 481 10.84 2.19 -1.36
N PHE A 482 10.20 1.50 -0.44
CA PHE A 482 10.23 1.86 0.98
C PHE A 482 11.66 1.85 1.54
N ALA A 483 12.40 0.78 1.24
CA ALA A 483 13.79 0.64 1.66
C ALA A 483 14.73 1.61 0.93
N SER A 484 14.50 1.85 -0.37
CA SER A 484 15.28 2.82 -1.14
C SER A 484 15.11 4.23 -0.60
N ARG A 485 13.88 4.64 -0.27
CA ARG A 485 13.61 5.95 0.37
C ARG A 485 14.23 6.04 1.76
N SER A 486 14.15 4.99 2.58
CA SER A 486 14.85 4.94 3.87
C SER A 486 16.37 5.07 3.70
N GLY A 487 16.95 4.42 2.70
CA GLY A 487 18.37 4.55 2.35
C GLY A 487 18.76 5.97 1.94
N ILE A 488 17.95 6.62 1.08
CA ILE A 488 18.17 8.01 0.67
C ILE A 488 18.10 8.94 1.90
N ASN A 489 17.06 8.80 2.72
CA ASN A 489 16.87 9.64 3.91
C ASN A 489 18.02 9.48 4.91
N ALA A 490 18.47 8.24 5.14
CA ALA A 490 19.62 7.96 6.00
C ALA A 490 20.90 8.66 5.50
N MET A 491 21.15 8.60 4.20
CA MET A 491 22.34 9.22 3.60
C MET A 491 22.26 10.74 3.58
N LEU A 492 21.07 11.34 3.47
CA LEU A 492 20.89 12.79 3.52
C LEU A 492 21.09 13.37 4.94
N GLN A 493 20.86 12.56 5.97
CA GLN A 493 21.07 12.94 7.38
C GLN A 493 22.51 12.74 7.83
N LEU A 494 23.33 12.00 7.07
CA LEU A 494 24.71 11.71 7.40
C LEU A 494 25.63 12.80 6.82
N SER A 495 26.51 13.39 7.66
CA SER A 495 27.57 14.30 7.17
C SER A 495 28.49 13.55 6.21
N GLY A 496 28.80 14.18 5.06
CA GLY A 496 29.75 13.64 4.07
C GLY A 496 31.15 13.42 4.65
N GLU A 497 31.55 14.25 5.61
CA GLU A 497 32.86 14.25 6.26
C GLU A 497 33.19 12.91 6.94
N ILE A 498 32.19 12.22 7.50
CA ILE A 498 32.36 10.92 8.17
C ILE A 498 32.88 9.87 7.17
N GLU A 499 32.31 9.85 5.99
CA GLU A 499 32.71 8.88 4.96
C GLU A 499 34.04 9.29 4.30
N GLU A 500 34.27 10.58 4.11
CA GLU A 500 35.54 11.12 3.58
C GLU A 500 36.71 10.84 4.55
N ALA A 501 36.52 11.03 5.84
CA ALA A 501 37.51 10.66 6.85
C ALA A 501 37.89 9.18 6.78
N ALA A 502 36.88 8.30 6.64
CA ALA A 502 37.11 6.86 6.48
C ALA A 502 37.80 6.50 5.16
N LEU A 503 37.57 7.28 4.08
CA LEU A 503 38.27 7.14 2.81
C LEU A 503 39.77 7.52 2.93
N LEU A 504 40.10 8.59 3.64
CA LEU A 504 41.46 9.03 3.86
C LEU A 504 42.32 7.95 4.53
N VAL A 505 41.75 7.21 5.48
CA VAL A 505 42.41 6.06 6.14
C VAL A 505 42.23 4.74 5.37
N LYS A 506 41.82 4.80 4.09
CA LYS A 506 41.69 3.68 3.17
C LYS A 506 40.78 2.54 3.63
N VAL A 507 39.75 2.82 4.43
CA VAL A 507 38.77 1.80 4.85
C VAL A 507 37.97 1.35 3.62
N PRO A 508 37.94 0.04 3.31
CA PRO A 508 37.21 -0.49 2.16
C PRO A 508 35.69 -0.23 2.30
N TRP A 509 34.99 -0.05 1.17
CA TRP A 509 33.60 0.37 1.11
C TRP A 509 32.65 -0.49 1.97
N TRP A 510 32.76 -1.81 1.91
CA TRP A 510 31.89 -2.69 2.68
C TRP A 510 32.06 -2.55 4.19
N LYS A 511 33.32 -2.28 4.69
CA LYS A 511 33.58 -1.99 6.10
C LYS A 511 32.99 -0.65 6.51
N ARG A 512 33.06 0.38 5.63
CA ARG A 512 32.42 1.69 5.89
C ARG A 512 30.92 1.52 6.00
N MET A 513 30.29 0.76 5.09
CA MET A 513 28.85 0.54 5.11
C MET A 513 28.41 -0.15 6.38
N VAL A 514 29.05 -1.29 6.74
CA VAL A 514 28.60 -2.14 7.86
C VAL A 514 29.02 -1.58 9.22
N ARG A 515 30.24 -1.01 9.34
CA ARG A 515 30.80 -0.62 10.67
C ARG A 515 30.64 0.88 10.98
N ILE A 516 30.34 1.71 10.01
CA ILE A 516 30.24 3.16 10.20
C ILE A 516 28.83 3.63 9.86
N ILE A 517 28.41 3.51 8.60
CA ILE A 517 27.15 4.08 8.11
C ILE A 517 25.95 3.39 8.75
N PHE A 518 25.93 2.04 8.72
CA PHE A 518 24.79 1.28 9.26
C PHE A 518 24.57 1.51 10.77
N PRO A 519 25.58 1.46 11.64
CA PRO A 519 25.38 1.72 13.07
C PRO A 519 24.88 3.13 13.39
N ILE A 520 25.39 4.15 12.66
CA ILE A 520 24.96 5.55 12.86
C ILE A 520 23.50 5.75 12.45
N GLN A 521 23.09 5.14 11.34
CA GLN A 521 21.75 5.27 10.77
C GLN A 521 20.85 4.05 11.05
N LYS A 522 21.17 3.30 12.11
CA LYS A 522 20.52 2.04 12.48
C LYS A 522 18.99 2.13 12.46
N SER A 523 18.41 3.13 13.10
CA SER A 523 16.96 3.30 13.21
C SER A 523 16.30 3.47 11.83
N THR A 524 16.87 4.31 10.98
CA THR A 524 16.35 4.59 9.63
C THR A 524 16.46 3.37 8.71
N PHE A 525 17.60 2.66 8.76
CA PHE A 525 17.79 1.46 7.96
C PHE A 525 16.87 0.31 8.40
N ILE A 526 16.69 0.11 9.71
CA ILE A 526 15.78 -0.94 10.21
C ILE A 526 14.33 -0.62 9.82
N SER A 527 13.93 0.66 9.82
CA SER A 527 12.62 1.06 9.26
C SER A 527 12.48 0.64 7.79
N GLY A 528 13.58 0.69 7.00
CA GLY A 528 13.62 0.23 5.62
C GLY A 528 13.39 -1.28 5.44
N TYR A 529 13.65 -2.11 6.45
CA TYR A 529 13.28 -3.54 6.47
C TYR A 529 11.86 -3.76 7.03
N LEU A 530 11.47 -2.99 8.05
CA LEU A 530 10.18 -3.15 8.72
C LEU A 530 9.00 -2.82 7.79
N LEU A 531 9.12 -1.77 6.98
CA LEU A 531 8.06 -1.36 6.07
C LEU A 531 7.73 -2.42 4.99
N PRO A 532 8.70 -3.00 4.26
CA PRO A 532 8.43 -4.13 3.37
C PRO A 532 7.83 -5.34 4.10
N PHE A 533 8.34 -5.68 5.29
CA PHE A 533 7.82 -6.78 6.09
C PHE A 533 6.33 -6.61 6.39
N THR A 534 5.96 -5.49 7.00
CA THR A 534 4.57 -5.23 7.40
C THR A 534 3.64 -5.08 6.20
N SER A 535 4.16 -4.53 5.08
CA SER A 535 3.39 -4.41 3.84
C SER A 535 3.12 -5.76 3.20
N CYS A 536 4.12 -6.66 3.12
CA CYS A 536 3.92 -8.03 2.65
C CYS A 536 2.95 -8.82 3.53
N MET A 537 3.09 -8.70 4.85
CA MET A 537 2.28 -9.47 5.80
C MET A 537 0.78 -9.18 5.70
N ARG A 538 0.41 -7.96 5.31
CA ARG A 538 -0.97 -7.49 5.14
C ARG A 538 -1.43 -7.38 3.69
N GLU A 539 -0.63 -7.86 2.74
CA GLU A 539 -0.97 -7.75 1.32
C GLU A 539 -1.86 -8.92 0.87
N LEU A 540 -3.01 -8.60 0.30
CA LEU A 540 -3.92 -9.54 -0.32
C LEU A 540 -3.92 -9.38 -1.85
N SER A 541 -4.07 -8.14 -2.33
CA SER A 541 -4.33 -7.87 -3.74
C SER A 541 -3.21 -8.35 -4.69
N LEU A 542 -1.94 -8.22 -4.25
CA LEU A 542 -0.79 -8.66 -5.03
C LEU A 542 -0.73 -10.18 -5.16
N PHE A 543 -1.04 -10.88 -4.07
CA PHE A 543 -0.83 -12.31 -3.95
C PHE A 543 -2.05 -13.17 -4.30
N THR A 544 -3.25 -12.58 -4.34
CA THR A 544 -4.50 -13.33 -4.59
C THR A 544 -4.55 -14.06 -5.94
N LEU A 545 -3.74 -13.61 -6.92
CA LEU A 545 -3.59 -14.29 -8.23
C LEU A 545 -2.47 -15.33 -8.24
N LEU A 546 -1.52 -15.25 -7.30
CA LEU A 546 -0.30 -16.06 -7.26
C LEU A 546 -0.36 -17.16 -6.22
N ALA A 547 -1.07 -16.92 -5.11
CA ALA A 547 -1.17 -17.84 -3.99
C ALA A 547 -2.31 -18.85 -4.23
N THR A 548 -1.95 -20.08 -4.52
CA THR A 548 -2.91 -21.17 -4.78
C THR A 548 -2.47 -22.46 -4.10
N GLY A 549 -3.42 -23.34 -3.79
CA GLY A 549 -3.16 -24.65 -3.22
C GLY A 549 -2.35 -24.58 -1.91
N GLN A 550 -1.24 -25.29 -1.83
CA GLN A 550 -0.38 -25.35 -0.64
C GLN A 550 0.43 -24.06 -0.39
N MET A 551 0.45 -23.13 -1.36
CA MET A 551 1.16 -21.85 -1.25
C MET A 551 0.25 -20.72 -0.77
N MET A 552 -0.87 -21.06 -0.12
CA MET A 552 -1.74 -20.06 0.49
C MET A 552 -1.02 -19.25 1.57
N LEU A 553 -1.38 -17.98 1.65
CA LEU A 553 -0.98 -17.03 2.69
C LEU A 553 -2.14 -16.83 3.67
N LEU A 554 -1.88 -16.32 4.87
CA LEU A 554 -2.97 -16.03 5.83
C LEU A 554 -4.03 -15.13 5.23
N THR A 555 -3.63 -14.14 4.42
CA THR A 555 -4.54 -13.18 3.79
C THR A 555 -5.41 -13.82 2.71
N THR A 556 -4.87 -14.73 1.90
CA THR A 556 -5.64 -15.45 0.86
C THR A 556 -6.47 -16.59 1.44
N LEU A 557 -6.03 -17.21 2.52
CA LEU A 557 -6.80 -18.19 3.28
C LEU A 557 -8.03 -17.51 3.91
N LEU A 558 -7.84 -16.35 4.55
CA LEU A 558 -8.93 -15.55 5.09
C LEU A 558 -9.97 -15.19 4.02
N GLU A 559 -9.53 -14.76 2.84
CA GLU A 559 -10.42 -14.44 1.72
C GLU A 559 -11.28 -15.66 1.34
N SER A 560 -10.67 -16.85 1.24
CA SER A 560 -11.37 -18.09 0.90
C SER A 560 -12.36 -18.53 2.00
N TRP A 561 -12.05 -18.27 3.26
CA TRP A 561 -12.88 -18.67 4.40
C TRP A 561 -14.02 -17.71 4.70
N GLN A 562 -13.95 -16.46 4.25
CA GLN A 562 -14.93 -15.41 4.58
C GLN A 562 -16.37 -15.80 4.22
N MET A 563 -16.57 -16.60 3.20
CA MET A 563 -17.90 -17.01 2.73
C MET A 563 -18.43 -18.25 3.46
N TRP A 564 -17.54 -19.22 3.73
CA TRP A 564 -17.93 -20.55 4.20
C TRP A 564 -17.73 -20.72 5.71
N TRP A 565 -16.76 -20.04 6.31
CA TRP A 565 -16.38 -20.16 7.72
C TRP A 565 -16.18 -18.77 8.35
N PRO A 566 -17.24 -17.93 8.46
CA PRO A 566 -17.08 -16.52 8.88
C PRO A 566 -16.49 -16.37 10.28
N GLN A 567 -16.81 -17.25 11.24
CA GLN A 567 -16.25 -17.20 12.61
C GLN A 567 -14.73 -17.49 12.58
N SER A 568 -14.32 -18.55 11.87
CA SER A 568 -12.90 -18.88 11.69
C SER A 568 -12.14 -17.81 10.89
N ALA A 569 -12.79 -17.17 9.92
CA ALA A 569 -12.22 -16.03 9.20
C ALA A 569 -12.03 -14.81 10.12
N ASN A 570 -12.96 -14.53 11.03
CA ASN A 570 -12.82 -13.48 12.03
C ASN A 570 -11.68 -13.79 13.03
N ALA A 571 -11.49 -15.05 13.42
CA ALA A 571 -10.35 -15.49 14.22
C ALA A 571 -9.01 -15.29 13.46
N LEU A 572 -8.95 -15.61 12.15
CA LEU A 572 -7.78 -15.36 11.31
C LEU A 572 -7.48 -13.85 11.19
N ASN A 573 -8.50 -13.00 11.06
CA ASN A 573 -8.33 -11.56 11.07
C ASN A 573 -7.61 -11.09 12.34
N LEU A 574 -8.04 -11.57 13.51
CA LEU A 574 -7.37 -11.24 14.78
C LEU A 574 -5.92 -11.71 14.79
N ILE A 575 -5.64 -12.93 14.36
CA ILE A 575 -4.27 -13.47 14.31
C ILE A 575 -3.38 -12.60 13.43
N ILE A 576 -3.85 -12.21 12.23
CA ILE A 576 -3.09 -11.34 11.32
C ILE A 576 -2.81 -9.98 11.97
N ILE A 577 -3.84 -9.32 12.50
CA ILE A 577 -3.73 -7.99 13.09
C ILE A 577 -2.79 -8.03 14.29
N VAL A 578 -3.01 -8.97 15.22
CA VAL A 578 -2.19 -9.11 16.43
C VAL A 578 -0.72 -9.40 16.05
N THR A 579 -0.48 -10.26 15.07
CA THR A 579 0.89 -10.56 14.58
C THR A 579 1.56 -9.31 14.04
N VAL A 580 0.89 -8.54 13.17
CA VAL A 580 1.45 -7.30 12.58
C VAL A 580 1.72 -6.27 13.67
N LEU A 581 0.79 -6.07 14.60
CA LEU A 581 0.94 -5.11 15.68
C LEU A 581 2.05 -5.48 16.66
N LEU A 582 2.12 -6.76 17.04
CA LEU A 582 3.15 -7.27 17.95
C LEU A 582 4.54 -7.10 17.36
N ILE A 583 4.73 -7.46 16.08
CA ILE A 583 6.02 -7.30 15.40
C ILE A 583 6.40 -5.82 15.31
N ASN A 584 5.46 -4.94 14.94
CA ASN A 584 5.71 -3.49 14.93
C ASN A 584 6.11 -2.98 16.31
N PHE A 585 5.41 -3.40 17.35
CA PHE A 585 5.71 -3.00 18.73
C PHE A 585 7.10 -3.46 19.17
N ILE A 586 7.43 -4.74 18.95
CA ILE A 586 8.74 -5.32 19.31
C ILE A 586 9.86 -4.58 18.59
N VAL A 587 9.75 -4.41 17.27
CA VAL A 587 10.79 -3.74 16.47
C VAL A 587 10.94 -2.28 16.90
N ASN A 588 9.83 -1.55 17.10
CA ASN A 588 9.87 -0.17 17.58
C ASN A 588 10.57 -0.07 18.94
N LYS A 589 10.23 -0.93 19.90
CA LYS A 589 10.84 -0.96 21.24
C LYS A 589 12.33 -1.28 21.21
N LEU A 590 12.75 -2.22 20.36
CA LEU A 590 14.16 -2.67 20.30
C LEU A 590 15.07 -1.71 19.53
N THR A 591 14.55 -1.01 18.53
CA THR A 591 15.37 -0.27 17.56
C THR A 591 15.10 1.24 17.54
N GLY A 592 14.00 1.69 18.14
CA GLY A 592 13.49 3.04 17.99
C GLY A 592 13.00 3.36 16.57
N ALA A 593 12.92 2.33 15.71
CA ALA A 593 12.39 2.47 14.35
C ALA A 593 10.86 2.45 14.41
N SER A 594 10.21 3.40 13.76
CA SER A 594 8.75 3.45 13.68
C SER A 594 8.30 3.73 12.24
N ILE A 595 7.07 3.35 11.91
CA ILE A 595 6.51 3.50 10.56
C ILE A 595 6.42 4.97 10.16
N ASP A 596 6.08 5.86 11.08
CA ASP A 596 6.00 7.31 10.87
C ASP A 596 7.36 7.93 10.53
N LYS A 597 8.48 7.39 11.01
CA LYS A 597 9.83 7.84 10.63
C LYS A 597 10.25 7.41 9.23
N GLY A 598 9.67 6.33 8.68
CA GLY A 598 9.97 5.84 7.33
C GLY A 598 9.17 6.52 6.22
N VAL A 599 7.99 7.08 6.53
CA VAL A 599 7.05 7.64 5.54
C VAL A 599 7.09 9.17 5.51
N GLY A 600 7.60 9.84 6.53
CA GLY A 600 7.50 11.30 6.67
C GLY A 600 8.65 11.98 7.43
N GLY A 601 9.80 11.28 7.59
CA GLY A 601 10.99 11.89 8.19
C GLY A 601 11.77 12.75 7.20
#